data_554e3a6eaa216d1800e0e96eeb23a11e
#
_entry.id   554e3a6eaa216d1800e0e96eeb23a11e
#
_cell.length_a   1.000
_cell.length_b   1.000
_cell.length_c   1.000
_cell.angle_alpha   90.00
_cell.angle_beta   90.00
_cell.angle_gamma   90.00
#
_symmetry.space_group_name_H-M   'P 1'
#
loop_
_entity.id
_entity.type
_entity.pdbx_description
1 polymer ?
#
loop_
_entity_poly.entity_id
_entity_poly.type
_entity_poly.pdbx_seq_one_letter_code
_entity_poly.pdbx_strand_id
1 'polypeptide(L)'
;FGAVNTSNLVAYAGADGPLALALMTVWFLAGILWLGVALFTWPIYYEMAAPNVWGATRNAILMVLRHPLMALTLVVVLALVAAISIVLIAAWLLLTWGVFAAIANAAVLDRLAFYYARRAQP
;
A
#
# COMPACT_ATOMS: atom_id res chain seq x y z
N PHE A 1 9.62 6.78 13.10
CA PHE A 1 10.54 6.75 11.96
C PHE A 1 9.81 6.99 10.62
N GLY A 2 8.73 6.28 10.30
CA GLY A 2 8.04 6.38 9.00
C GLY A 2 7.64 7.80 8.60
N ALA A 3 7.00 8.56 9.50
CA ALA A 3 6.60 9.94 9.23
C ALA A 3 7.80 10.86 8.91
N VAL A 4 8.88 10.76 9.69
CA VAL A 4 10.12 11.54 9.47
C VAL A 4 10.76 11.15 8.13
N ASN A 5 10.81 9.86 7.82
CA ASN A 5 11.37 9.36 6.57
C ASN A 5 10.58 9.88 5.37
N THR A 6 9.24 9.80 5.41
CA THR A 6 8.38 10.31 4.33
C THR A 6 8.52 11.82 4.15
N SER A 7 8.55 12.59 5.25
CA SER A 7 8.75 14.05 5.19
C SER A 7 10.07 14.42 4.54
N ASN A 8 11.16 13.72 4.87
CA ASN A 8 12.46 13.96 4.26
C ASN A 8 12.50 13.58 2.77
N LEU A 9 11.89 12.44 2.40
CA LEU A 9 11.80 12.06 0.98
C LEU A 9 11.04 13.10 0.16
N VAL A 10 9.91 13.61 0.66
CA VAL A 10 9.13 14.65 -0.02
C VAL A 10 9.91 15.97 -0.11
N ALA A 11 10.58 16.38 0.97
CA ALA A 11 11.36 17.60 0.99
C ALA A 11 12.53 17.58 -0.02
N TYR A 12 13.22 16.44 -0.14
CA TYR A 12 14.33 16.32 -1.07
C TYR A 12 13.91 16.00 -2.51
N ALA A 13 12.71 15.44 -2.73
CA ALA A 13 12.18 15.21 -4.07
C ALA A 13 11.88 16.54 -4.83
N GLY A 14 11.59 17.63 -4.09
CA GLY A 14 11.40 18.97 -4.66
C GLY A 14 12.65 19.84 -4.74
N ALA A 15 13.81 19.33 -4.31
CA ALA A 15 15.07 20.08 -4.28
C ALA A 15 15.99 19.65 -5.43
N ASP A 16 16.54 20.63 -6.16
CA ASP A 16 17.50 20.39 -7.24
C ASP A 16 18.94 20.29 -6.72
N GLY A 17 19.70 19.38 -7.33
CA GLY A 17 21.14 19.29 -7.09
C GLY A 17 21.63 17.92 -6.61
N PRO A 18 22.92 17.64 -6.75
CA PRO A 18 23.51 16.34 -6.42
C PRO A 18 23.43 15.99 -4.94
N LEU A 19 23.46 16.99 -4.05
CA LEU A 19 23.32 16.80 -2.60
C LEU A 19 21.89 16.34 -2.24
N ALA A 20 20.87 16.95 -2.85
CA ALA A 20 19.47 16.56 -2.63
C ALA A 20 19.22 15.11 -3.08
N LEU A 21 19.75 14.73 -4.24
CA LEU A 21 19.68 13.36 -4.75
C LEU A 21 20.37 12.36 -3.81
N ALA A 22 21.56 12.70 -3.30
CA ALA A 22 22.28 11.85 -2.36
C ALA A 22 21.50 11.66 -1.06
N LEU A 23 20.95 12.73 -0.48
CA LEU A 23 20.14 12.67 0.74
C LEU A 23 18.84 11.89 0.53
N MET A 24 18.17 12.10 -0.60
CA MET A 24 16.97 11.32 -0.96
C MET A 24 17.30 9.82 -1.05
N THR A 25 18.42 9.47 -1.69
CA THR A 25 18.87 8.06 -1.78
C THR A 25 19.13 7.46 -0.41
N VAL A 26 19.80 8.19 0.48
CA VAL A 26 20.07 7.74 1.87
C VAL A 26 18.76 7.49 2.62
N TRP A 27 17.80 8.42 2.55
CA TRP A 27 16.50 8.25 3.21
C TRP A 27 15.68 7.12 2.61
N PHE A 28 15.74 6.92 1.31
CA PHE A 28 15.08 5.80 0.63
C PHE A 28 15.66 4.45 1.09
N LEU A 29 16.98 4.30 1.12
CA LEU A 29 17.63 3.09 1.62
C LEU A 29 17.34 2.86 3.11
N ALA A 30 17.35 3.91 3.93
CA ALA A 30 16.99 3.82 5.33
C ALA A 30 15.54 3.35 5.52
N GLY A 31 14.62 3.79 4.66
CA GLY A 31 13.23 3.33 4.63
C GLY A 31 13.10 1.85 4.32
N ILE A 32 13.81 1.37 3.29
CA ILE A 32 13.83 -0.06 2.92
C ILE A 32 14.37 -0.91 4.08
N LEU A 33 15.49 -0.51 4.67
CA LEU A 33 16.07 -1.22 5.82
C LEU A 33 15.12 -1.25 7.01
N TRP A 34 14.45 -0.11 7.30
CA TRP A 34 13.47 -0.04 8.38
C TRP A 34 12.27 -0.95 8.13
N LEU A 35 11.75 -1.00 6.89
CA LEU A 35 10.69 -1.96 6.53
C LEU A 35 11.13 -3.40 6.76
N GLY A 36 12.35 -3.76 6.37
CA GLY A 36 12.92 -5.07 6.65
C GLY A 36 12.95 -5.35 8.16
N VAL A 37 13.45 -4.42 8.97
CA VAL A 37 13.45 -4.58 10.44
C VAL A 37 12.04 -4.75 11.00
N ALA A 38 11.08 -3.94 10.56
CA ALA A 38 9.69 -4.02 11.02
C ALA A 38 9.06 -5.38 10.68
N LEU A 39 9.31 -5.91 9.47
CA LEU A 39 8.81 -7.20 9.02
C LEU A 39 9.35 -8.37 9.86
N PHE A 40 10.61 -8.33 10.28
CA PHE A 40 11.20 -9.40 11.09
C PHE A 40 10.95 -9.24 12.59
N THR A 41 10.68 -8.03 13.09
CA THR A 41 10.48 -7.77 14.53
C THR A 41 9.32 -8.58 15.09
N TRP A 42 8.17 -8.61 14.43
CA TRP A 42 6.99 -9.32 14.93
C TRP A 42 7.13 -10.84 14.93
N PRO A 43 7.58 -11.50 13.86
CA PRO A 43 7.84 -12.94 13.91
C PRO A 43 8.83 -13.31 15.01
N ILE A 44 9.95 -12.57 15.14
CA ILE A 44 10.93 -12.82 16.19
C ILE A 44 10.34 -12.64 17.58
N TYR A 45 9.51 -11.62 17.79
CA TYR A 45 8.84 -11.35 19.06
C TYR A 45 7.98 -12.55 19.51
N TYR A 46 7.23 -13.14 18.60
CA TYR A 46 6.36 -14.28 18.91
C TYR A 46 7.12 -15.59 19.15
N GLU A 47 8.32 -15.74 18.61
CA GLU A 47 9.17 -16.92 18.82
C GLU A 47 10.05 -16.82 20.09
N MET A 48 10.06 -15.66 20.77
CA MET A 48 10.87 -15.48 21.99
C MET A 48 10.19 -16.14 23.19
N ALA A 49 10.94 -16.91 23.97
CA ALA A 49 10.47 -17.50 25.24
C ALA A 49 10.06 -16.44 26.28
N ALA A 50 10.71 -15.28 26.26
CA ALA A 50 10.34 -14.10 27.03
C ALA A 50 10.16 -12.91 26.07
N PRO A 51 8.94 -12.64 25.59
CA PRO A 51 8.67 -11.62 24.60
C PRO A 51 9.09 -10.22 25.06
N ASN A 52 10.01 -9.60 24.31
CA ASN A 52 10.49 -8.25 24.55
C ASN A 52 10.69 -7.54 23.20
N VAL A 53 9.93 -6.46 22.99
CA VAL A 53 9.97 -5.70 21.73
C VAL A 53 11.37 -5.18 21.41
N TRP A 54 12.09 -4.67 22.42
CA TRP A 54 13.45 -4.19 22.21
C TRP A 54 14.43 -5.30 21.78
N GLY A 55 14.34 -6.46 22.45
CA GLY A 55 15.12 -7.64 22.09
C GLY A 55 14.80 -8.14 20.68
N ALA A 56 13.52 -8.22 20.34
CA ALA A 56 13.05 -8.60 19.00
C ALA A 56 13.56 -7.63 17.91
N THR A 57 13.44 -6.32 18.12
CA THR A 57 13.93 -5.30 17.20
C THR A 57 15.45 -5.39 17.01
N ARG A 58 16.22 -5.54 18.09
CA ARG A 58 17.68 -5.74 18.01
C ARG A 58 18.04 -6.98 17.19
N ASN A 59 17.36 -8.08 17.42
CA ASN A 59 17.59 -9.32 16.66
C ASN A 59 17.19 -9.17 15.20
N ALA A 60 16.09 -8.47 14.91
CA ALA A 60 15.67 -8.14 13.55
C ALA A 60 16.72 -7.30 12.81
N ILE A 61 17.28 -6.26 13.45
CA ILE A 61 18.37 -5.46 12.89
C ILE A 61 19.58 -6.36 12.55
N LEU A 62 19.99 -7.21 13.47
CA LEU A 62 21.12 -8.12 13.24
C LEU A 62 20.85 -9.10 12.09
N MET A 63 19.60 -9.57 11.96
CA MET A 63 19.20 -10.49 10.90
C MET A 63 19.23 -9.79 9.53
N VAL A 64 18.68 -8.58 9.44
CA VAL A 64 18.71 -7.77 8.21
C VAL A 64 20.14 -7.44 7.79
N LEU A 65 21.01 -7.07 8.74
CA LEU A 65 22.40 -6.74 8.44
C LEU A 65 23.22 -7.97 8.03
N ARG A 66 22.92 -9.17 8.58
CA ARG A 66 23.60 -10.40 8.19
C ARG A 66 23.14 -10.97 6.86
N HIS A 67 21.87 -10.75 6.50
CA HIS A 67 21.26 -11.30 5.30
C HIS A 67 20.53 -10.22 4.50
N PRO A 68 21.24 -9.18 4.01
CA PRO A 68 20.62 -8.01 3.36
C PRO A 68 19.86 -8.40 2.08
N LEU A 69 20.37 -9.37 1.31
CA LEU A 69 19.70 -9.84 0.08
C LEU A 69 18.36 -10.52 0.40
N MET A 70 18.28 -11.33 1.44
CA MET A 70 17.05 -11.97 1.87
C MET A 70 16.01 -10.92 2.32
N ALA A 71 16.44 -9.94 3.12
CA ALA A 71 15.57 -8.86 3.55
C ALA A 71 15.06 -8.03 2.37
N LEU A 72 15.92 -7.68 1.41
CA LEU A 72 15.56 -6.94 0.21
C LEU A 72 14.56 -7.73 -0.65
N THR A 73 14.82 -9.01 -0.90
CA THR A 73 13.92 -9.87 -1.67
C THR A 73 12.52 -9.92 -1.03
N LEU A 74 12.45 -10.06 0.30
CA LEU A 74 11.17 -10.08 1.01
C LEU A 74 10.43 -8.76 0.87
N VAL A 75 11.11 -7.62 1.03
CA VAL A 75 10.52 -6.29 0.86
C VAL A 75 9.98 -6.11 -0.55
N VAL A 76 10.73 -6.51 -1.58
CA VAL A 76 10.31 -6.43 -2.99
C VAL A 76 9.08 -7.30 -3.25
N VAL A 77 9.07 -8.55 -2.79
CA VAL A 77 7.91 -9.45 -2.94
C VAL A 77 6.67 -8.87 -2.27
N LEU A 78 6.79 -8.37 -1.04
CA LEU A 78 5.66 -7.74 -0.34
C LEU A 78 5.18 -6.46 -1.03
N ALA A 79 6.09 -5.65 -1.58
CA ALA A 79 5.72 -4.47 -2.35
C ALA A 79 4.95 -4.84 -3.63
N LEU A 80 5.34 -5.90 -4.33
CA LEU A 80 4.63 -6.42 -5.49
C LEU A 80 3.23 -6.93 -5.11
N VAL A 81 3.12 -7.70 -4.03
CA VAL A 81 1.82 -8.18 -3.53
C VAL A 81 0.92 -7.00 -3.15
N ALA A 82 1.45 -5.99 -2.47
CA ALA A 82 0.70 -4.79 -2.12
C ALA A 82 0.22 -4.02 -3.36
N ALA A 83 1.09 -3.86 -4.38
CA ALA A 83 0.74 -3.20 -5.64
C ALA A 83 -0.40 -3.95 -6.37
N ILE A 84 -0.30 -5.28 -6.48
CA ILE A 84 -1.35 -6.11 -7.07
C ILE A 84 -2.66 -5.97 -6.28
N SER A 85 -2.59 -5.98 -4.94
CA SER A 85 -3.77 -5.83 -4.08
C SER A 85 -4.46 -4.49 -4.28
N ILE A 86 -3.72 -3.39 -4.44
CA ILE A 86 -4.28 -2.06 -4.72
C ILE A 86 -5.01 -2.05 -6.06
N VAL A 87 -4.41 -2.62 -7.11
CA VAL A 87 -5.04 -2.72 -8.45
C VAL A 87 -6.33 -3.54 -8.40
N LEU A 88 -6.34 -4.67 -7.68
CA LEU A 88 -7.52 -5.51 -7.52
C LEU A 88 -8.65 -4.78 -6.79
N ILE A 89 -8.35 -4.01 -5.73
CA ILE A 89 -9.34 -3.21 -5.00
C ILE A 89 -9.92 -2.13 -5.92
N ALA A 90 -9.09 -1.42 -6.68
CA ALA A 90 -9.53 -0.41 -7.63
C ALA A 90 -10.43 -1.00 -8.73
N ALA A 91 -10.05 -2.15 -9.30
CA ALA A 91 -10.85 -2.85 -10.30
C ALA A 91 -12.22 -3.28 -9.73
N TRP A 92 -12.26 -3.77 -8.49
CA TRP A 92 -13.50 -4.17 -7.81
C TRP A 92 -14.45 -3.00 -7.57
N LEU A 93 -13.92 -1.84 -7.14
CA LEU A 93 -14.69 -0.62 -6.96
C LEU A 93 -15.32 -0.14 -8.28
N LEU A 94 -14.54 -0.10 -9.37
CA LEU A 94 -15.04 0.30 -10.69
C LEU A 94 -16.16 -0.63 -11.20
N LEU A 95 -16.00 -1.93 -11.04
CA LEU A 95 -17.00 -2.91 -11.45
C LEU A 95 -18.30 -2.77 -10.65
N THR A 96 -18.21 -2.55 -9.35
CA THR A 96 -19.37 -2.36 -8.46
C THR A 96 -20.15 -1.11 -8.84
N TRP A 97 -19.48 0.03 -9.05
CA TRP A 97 -20.12 1.27 -9.49
C TRP A 97 -20.74 1.15 -10.89
N GLY A 98 -20.09 0.43 -11.79
CA GLY A 98 -20.63 0.15 -13.13
C GLY A 98 -21.93 -0.65 -13.08
N VAL A 99 -22.00 -1.68 -12.23
CA VAL A 99 -23.21 -2.48 -12.02
C VAL A 99 -24.33 -1.64 -11.41
N PHE A 100 -24.05 -0.84 -10.38
CA PHE A 100 -25.05 0.04 -9.80
C PHE A 100 -25.60 1.07 -10.81
N ALA A 101 -24.74 1.68 -11.63
CA ALA A 101 -25.16 2.59 -12.67
C ALA A 101 -26.06 1.91 -13.72
N ALA A 102 -25.73 0.69 -14.14
CA ALA A 102 -26.54 -0.08 -15.09
C ALA A 102 -27.94 -0.40 -14.53
N ILE A 103 -28.02 -0.84 -13.28
CA ILE A 103 -29.31 -1.14 -12.60
C ILE A 103 -30.16 0.12 -12.48
N ALA A 104 -29.58 1.24 -12.04
CA ALA A 104 -30.28 2.51 -11.91
C ALA A 104 -30.82 3.00 -13.28
N ASN A 105 -30.03 2.90 -14.34
CA ASN A 105 -30.44 3.28 -15.67
C ASN A 105 -31.59 2.39 -16.19
N ALA A 106 -31.52 1.09 -15.99
CA ALA A 106 -32.59 0.15 -16.38
C ALA A 106 -33.89 0.47 -15.62
N ALA A 107 -33.83 0.76 -14.34
CA ALA A 107 -35.00 1.15 -13.55
C ALA A 107 -35.65 2.45 -14.00
N VAL A 108 -34.85 3.46 -14.39
CA VAL A 108 -35.34 4.73 -14.94
C VAL A 108 -36.03 4.51 -16.29
N LEU A 109 -35.43 3.73 -17.18
CA LEU A 109 -36.01 3.43 -18.52
C LEU A 109 -37.35 2.68 -18.38
N ASP A 110 -37.46 1.72 -17.49
CA ASP A 110 -38.70 0.98 -17.21
C ASP A 110 -39.81 1.95 -16.74
N ARG A 111 -39.50 2.86 -15.82
CA ARG A 111 -40.46 3.87 -15.36
C ARG A 111 -40.90 4.85 -16.43
N LEU A 112 -39.98 5.30 -17.27
CA LEU A 112 -40.31 6.17 -18.40
C LEU A 112 -41.23 5.46 -19.40
N ALA A 113 -40.95 4.21 -19.75
CA ALA A 113 -41.80 3.40 -20.62
C ALA A 113 -43.23 3.28 -20.07
N PHE A 114 -43.38 3.04 -18.75
CA PHE A 114 -44.67 2.98 -18.09
C PHE A 114 -45.45 4.33 -18.19
N TYR A 115 -44.78 5.47 -17.98
CA TYR A 115 -45.40 6.79 -18.10
C TYR A 115 -45.83 7.10 -19.52
N TYR A 116 -45.06 6.77 -20.55
CA TYR A 116 -45.41 6.98 -21.94
C TYR A 116 -46.57 6.07 -22.37
N ALA A 117 -46.60 4.83 -21.96
CA ALA A 117 -47.70 3.91 -22.23
C ALA A 117 -49.05 4.41 -21.64
N ARG A 118 -49.01 4.98 -20.43
CA ARG A 118 -50.20 5.60 -19.81
C ARG A 118 -50.73 6.86 -20.50
N ARG A 119 -49.83 7.67 -21.05
CA ARG A 119 -50.24 8.89 -21.81
C ARG A 119 -50.78 8.59 -23.21
N ALA A 120 -50.47 7.43 -23.76
CA ALA A 120 -50.93 7.00 -25.10
C ALA A 120 -52.31 6.34 -25.07
N GLN A 121 -52.91 6.13 -23.87
CA GLN A 121 -54.29 5.67 -23.74
C GLN A 121 -55.22 6.88 -23.77
N PRO A 122 -56.17 7.00 -24.76
CA PRO A 122 -57.13 8.13 -24.88
C PRO A 122 -58.10 8.19 -23.73
#